data_ad782e24dc394dcf1109c3c5859d70a8
#
_entry.id   ad782e24dc394dcf1109c3c5859d70a8
#
_cell.length_a   1.000
_cell.length_b   1.000
_cell.length_c   1.000
_cell.angle_alpha   90.00
_cell.angle_beta   90.00
_cell.angle_gamma   90.00
#
_symmetry.space_group_name_H-M   'P 1'
#
loop_
_entity.id
_entity.type
_entity.pdbx_description
1 polymer ?
#
loop_
_entity_poly.entity_id
_entity_poly.type
_entity_poly.pdbx_seq_one_letter_code
_entity_poly.pdbx_strand_id
1 'polypeptide(L)'
;MNVSLWAEIRRLAEIEKLSARVISRRLRCSWRTVALALKLDQPPARRAPSRVSLLDPYKAKIDTLLARYPELSAVRIHEEIARGPDGYTGSVVTVRRYVQSVRPARGRVYQEVHYEPAQAMQVDWGECGRVAVGNTSRKVSVLVAVLCYSRMTYIEFTLSQRKAEFYRCLAHALEFFGASPRALIVDNLKTAVINGSGRAACFHPEFLALCGYYCMQPIACEKRDPESKGIVEAKVRYVKHNALAGRGDELVRFEDYVGFAPRSRRDCQRQDA
;
A
#
# COMPACT_ATOMS: atom_id res chain seq x y z
N MET A 1 -1.71 -5.85 -35.79
CA MET A 1 -1.40 -4.40 -35.87
C MET A 1 -1.85 -3.79 -34.56
N ASN A 2 -1.04 -2.91 -33.96
CA ASN A 2 -1.46 -2.19 -32.74
C ASN A 2 -2.24 -0.92 -33.12
N VAL A 3 -2.95 -0.33 -32.15
CA VAL A 3 -3.79 0.85 -32.36
C VAL A 3 -2.97 2.06 -32.85
N SER A 4 -1.77 2.28 -32.27
CA SER A 4 -0.89 3.39 -32.64
C SER A 4 -0.44 3.31 -34.11
N LEU A 5 -0.03 2.14 -34.56
CA LEU A 5 0.38 1.94 -35.96
C LEU A 5 -0.82 2.11 -36.91
N TRP A 6 -2.00 1.65 -36.54
CA TRP A 6 -3.21 1.83 -37.33
C TRP A 6 -3.56 3.32 -37.48
N ALA A 7 -3.55 4.06 -36.37
CA ALA A 7 -3.85 5.49 -36.37
C ALA A 7 -2.84 6.29 -37.20
N GLU A 8 -1.54 5.97 -37.08
CA GLU A 8 -0.47 6.65 -37.82
C GLU A 8 -0.56 6.38 -39.33
N ILE A 9 -0.88 5.15 -39.75
CA ILE A 9 -1.11 4.82 -41.16
C ILE A 9 -2.26 5.68 -41.72
N ARG A 10 -3.38 5.78 -41.00
CA ARG A 10 -4.54 6.59 -41.46
C ARG A 10 -4.18 8.07 -41.48
N ARG A 11 -3.49 8.57 -40.47
CA ARG A 11 -3.02 9.95 -40.45
C ARG A 11 -2.18 10.30 -41.69
N LEU A 12 -1.21 9.45 -42.02
CA LEU A 12 -0.34 9.66 -43.18
C LEU A 12 -1.11 9.58 -44.50
N ALA A 13 -2.11 8.73 -44.59
CA ALA A 13 -2.93 8.59 -45.79
C ALA A 13 -3.96 9.72 -45.95
N GLU A 14 -4.66 10.06 -44.87
CA GLU A 14 -5.80 10.98 -44.93
C GLU A 14 -5.40 12.44 -44.82
N ILE A 15 -4.37 12.73 -44.02
CA ILE A 15 -3.89 14.11 -43.80
C ILE A 15 -2.72 14.44 -44.74
N GLU A 16 -1.69 13.62 -44.77
CA GLU A 16 -0.50 13.88 -45.61
C GLU A 16 -0.66 13.38 -47.05
N LYS A 17 -1.80 12.72 -47.38
CA LYS A 17 -2.14 12.20 -48.73
C LYS A 17 -1.06 11.30 -49.34
N LEU A 18 -0.30 10.58 -48.51
CA LEU A 18 0.77 9.70 -48.94
C LEU A 18 0.24 8.39 -49.54
N SER A 19 0.89 7.89 -50.59
CA SER A 19 0.54 6.57 -51.15
C SER A 19 0.90 5.43 -50.20
N ALA A 20 0.20 4.30 -50.30
CA ALA A 20 0.41 3.11 -49.48
C ALA A 20 1.88 2.61 -49.54
N ARG A 21 2.55 2.75 -50.70
CA ARG A 21 3.97 2.37 -50.87
C ARG A 21 4.90 3.29 -50.07
N VAL A 22 4.64 4.57 -50.04
CA VAL A 22 5.43 5.56 -49.27
C VAL A 22 5.22 5.31 -47.77
N ILE A 23 3.98 5.11 -47.34
CA ILE A 23 3.63 4.79 -45.92
C ILE A 23 4.33 3.51 -45.47
N SER A 24 4.27 2.46 -46.29
CA SER A 24 4.93 1.17 -46.01
C SER A 24 6.44 1.32 -45.78
N ARG A 25 7.13 2.10 -46.62
CA ARG A 25 8.56 2.38 -46.44
C ARG A 25 8.85 3.26 -45.23
N ARG A 26 8.05 4.32 -45.01
CA ARG A 26 8.25 5.28 -43.90
C ARG A 26 8.04 4.60 -42.51
N LEU A 27 7.03 3.75 -42.39
CA LEU A 27 6.71 3.05 -41.14
C LEU A 27 7.37 1.66 -41.01
N ARG A 28 8.16 1.26 -41.99
CA ARG A 28 8.83 -0.07 -42.05
C ARG A 28 7.88 -1.23 -41.80
N CYS A 29 6.67 -1.15 -42.35
CA CYS A 29 5.64 -2.17 -42.22
C CYS A 29 5.24 -2.73 -43.60
N SER A 30 4.64 -3.93 -43.63
CA SER A 30 4.26 -4.57 -44.88
C SER A 30 3.16 -3.74 -45.60
N TRP A 31 3.19 -3.76 -46.95
CA TRP A 31 2.12 -3.19 -47.75
C TRP A 31 0.74 -3.74 -47.38
N ARG A 32 0.66 -5.05 -47.06
CA ARG A 32 -0.59 -5.69 -46.62
C ARG A 32 -1.11 -5.07 -45.31
N THR A 33 -0.21 -4.70 -44.39
CA THR A 33 -0.57 -4.02 -43.15
C THR A 33 -1.17 -2.65 -43.42
N VAL A 34 -0.58 -1.88 -44.34
CA VAL A 34 -1.11 -0.58 -44.75
C VAL A 34 -2.48 -0.72 -45.43
N ALA A 35 -2.63 -1.63 -46.38
CA ALA A 35 -3.90 -1.87 -47.08
C ALA A 35 -4.99 -2.30 -46.09
N LEU A 36 -4.69 -3.16 -45.12
CA LEU A 36 -5.62 -3.57 -44.07
C LEU A 36 -6.03 -2.39 -43.18
N ALA A 37 -5.08 -1.54 -42.78
CA ALA A 37 -5.36 -0.38 -41.94
C ALA A 37 -6.29 0.63 -42.62
N LEU A 38 -6.10 0.83 -43.91
CA LEU A 38 -6.94 1.76 -44.69
C LEU A 38 -8.35 1.19 -44.99
N LYS A 39 -8.48 -0.14 -44.98
CA LYS A 39 -9.79 -0.81 -45.23
C LYS A 39 -10.64 -0.85 -43.95
N LEU A 40 -10.09 -0.78 -42.78
CA LEU A 40 -10.79 -0.92 -41.51
C LEU A 40 -11.10 0.45 -40.92
N ASP A 41 -12.37 0.71 -40.59
CA ASP A 41 -12.80 1.95 -39.91
C ASP A 41 -12.38 1.99 -38.42
N GLN A 42 -12.08 0.83 -37.84
CA GLN A 42 -11.62 0.68 -36.47
C GLN A 42 -10.35 -0.17 -36.41
N PRO A 43 -9.45 0.05 -35.42
CA PRO A 43 -8.28 -0.78 -35.28
C PRO A 43 -8.68 -2.25 -35.05
N PRO A 44 -8.00 -3.20 -35.71
CA PRO A 44 -8.35 -4.61 -35.57
C PRO A 44 -8.21 -5.04 -34.12
N ALA A 45 -9.28 -5.57 -33.55
CA ALA A 45 -9.27 -6.15 -32.22
C ALA A 45 -8.23 -7.28 -32.17
N ARG A 46 -7.36 -7.27 -31.19
CA ARG A 46 -6.40 -8.37 -30.96
C ARG A 46 -7.21 -9.58 -30.53
N ARG A 47 -7.50 -10.51 -31.43
CA ARG A 47 -8.04 -11.82 -31.07
C ARG A 47 -7.01 -12.49 -30.17
N ALA A 48 -7.28 -12.53 -28.89
CA ALA A 48 -6.55 -13.43 -27.98
C ALA A 48 -6.84 -14.86 -28.46
N PRO A 49 -5.81 -15.70 -28.68
CA PRO A 49 -6.06 -17.11 -28.98
C PRO A 49 -6.87 -17.69 -27.82
N SER A 50 -8.05 -18.23 -28.13
CA SER A 50 -8.89 -18.95 -27.16
C SER A 50 -8.19 -20.28 -26.85
N ARG A 51 -7.20 -20.24 -25.95
CA ARG A 51 -6.65 -21.47 -25.38
C ARG A 51 -7.54 -21.86 -24.22
N VAL A 52 -8.04 -23.08 -24.23
CA VAL A 52 -8.73 -23.68 -23.10
C VAL A 52 -7.80 -23.61 -21.90
N SER A 53 -8.26 -22.95 -20.84
CA SER A 53 -7.49 -22.81 -19.62
C SER A 53 -7.73 -24.01 -18.71
N LEU A 54 -6.68 -24.49 -18.04
CA LEU A 54 -6.82 -25.51 -16.98
C LEU A 54 -7.81 -25.07 -15.88
N LEU A 55 -8.06 -23.75 -15.76
CA LEU A 55 -9.01 -23.20 -14.79
C LEU A 55 -10.47 -23.29 -15.25
N ASP A 56 -10.73 -23.46 -16.55
CA ASP A 56 -12.09 -23.37 -17.09
C ASP A 56 -13.09 -24.33 -16.42
N PRO A 57 -12.75 -25.60 -16.11
CA PRO A 57 -13.67 -26.50 -15.41
C PRO A 57 -14.02 -26.06 -13.98
N TYR A 58 -13.18 -25.23 -13.36
CA TYR A 58 -13.34 -24.80 -11.96
C TYR A 58 -14.00 -23.43 -11.80
N LYS A 59 -14.21 -22.68 -12.91
CA LYS A 59 -14.76 -21.33 -12.86
C LYS A 59 -16.14 -21.28 -12.18
N ALA A 60 -17.04 -22.19 -12.50
CA ALA A 60 -18.36 -22.27 -11.88
C ALA A 60 -18.28 -22.46 -10.34
N LYS A 61 -17.36 -23.32 -9.89
CA LYS A 61 -17.11 -23.51 -8.45
C LYS A 61 -16.54 -22.25 -7.79
N ILE A 62 -15.63 -21.54 -8.48
CA ILE A 62 -15.07 -20.27 -8.00
C ILE A 62 -16.17 -19.22 -7.89
N ASP A 63 -17.03 -19.09 -8.89
CA ASP A 63 -18.12 -18.11 -8.89
C ASP A 63 -19.13 -18.37 -7.76
N THR A 64 -19.45 -19.64 -7.50
CA THR A 64 -20.29 -20.04 -6.36
C THR A 64 -19.65 -19.69 -5.02
N LEU A 65 -18.32 -19.93 -4.87
CA LEU A 65 -17.58 -19.56 -3.67
C LEU A 65 -17.56 -18.04 -3.46
N LEU A 66 -17.36 -17.27 -4.52
CA LEU A 66 -17.35 -15.81 -4.46
C LEU A 66 -18.75 -15.21 -4.19
N ALA A 67 -19.81 -15.83 -4.71
CA ALA A 67 -21.18 -15.42 -4.40
C ALA A 67 -21.51 -15.63 -2.92
N ARG A 68 -21.06 -16.74 -2.35
CA ARG A 68 -21.27 -17.07 -0.94
C ARG A 68 -20.34 -16.31 0.01
N TYR A 69 -19.09 -16.10 -0.40
CA TYR A 69 -18.04 -15.46 0.38
C TYR A 69 -17.29 -14.42 -0.47
N PRO A 70 -17.83 -13.22 -0.64
CA PRO A 70 -17.25 -12.19 -1.52
C PRO A 70 -15.80 -11.77 -1.17
N GLU A 71 -15.41 -11.89 0.10
CA GLU A 71 -14.07 -11.50 0.59
C GLU A 71 -13.03 -12.63 0.53
N LEU A 72 -13.41 -13.84 0.06
CA LEU A 72 -12.53 -15.00 0.08
C LEU A 72 -11.26 -14.74 -0.76
N SER A 73 -10.08 -14.93 -0.20
CA SER A 73 -8.82 -14.66 -0.91
C SER A 73 -8.60 -15.64 -2.07
N ALA A 74 -7.92 -15.21 -3.13
CA ALA A 74 -7.60 -16.09 -4.26
C ALA A 74 -6.72 -17.30 -3.86
N VAL A 75 -5.93 -17.17 -2.81
CA VAL A 75 -5.13 -18.27 -2.26
C VAL A 75 -6.06 -19.32 -1.65
N ARG A 76 -7.03 -18.88 -0.85
CA ARG A 76 -7.98 -19.80 -0.23
C ARG A 76 -8.89 -20.48 -1.27
N ILE A 77 -9.30 -19.75 -2.30
CA ILE A 77 -10.04 -20.32 -3.44
C ILE A 77 -9.20 -21.37 -4.15
N HIS A 78 -7.90 -21.10 -4.40
CA HIS A 78 -6.98 -22.05 -5.00
C HIS A 78 -6.90 -23.35 -4.18
N GLU A 79 -6.70 -23.24 -2.85
CA GLU A 79 -6.67 -24.39 -1.96
C GLU A 79 -7.98 -25.21 -2.03
N GLU A 80 -9.14 -24.52 -2.12
CA GLU A 80 -10.45 -25.17 -2.14
C GLU A 80 -10.74 -25.91 -3.45
N ILE A 81 -10.29 -25.37 -4.60
CA ILE A 81 -10.44 -26.03 -5.89
C ILE A 81 -9.36 -27.08 -6.15
N ALA A 82 -8.22 -27.00 -5.44
CA ALA A 82 -7.15 -28.02 -5.53
C ALA A 82 -7.43 -29.29 -4.70
N ARG A 83 -8.45 -29.28 -3.85
CA ARG A 83 -8.79 -30.46 -3.03
C ARG A 83 -9.46 -31.55 -3.85
N GLY A 84 -9.06 -32.80 -3.60
CA GLY A 84 -9.60 -34.01 -4.21
C GLY A 84 -8.76 -34.55 -5.37
N PRO A 85 -9.07 -35.75 -5.85
CA PRO A 85 -8.30 -36.43 -6.90
C PRO A 85 -8.29 -35.68 -8.25
N ASP A 86 -9.39 -34.97 -8.56
CA ASP A 86 -9.53 -34.14 -9.76
C ASP A 86 -9.29 -32.66 -9.45
N GLY A 87 -8.45 -32.36 -8.46
CA GLY A 87 -8.19 -31.00 -8.01
C GLY A 87 -7.40 -30.18 -9.04
N TYR A 88 -7.56 -28.85 -8.97
CA TYR A 88 -6.84 -27.92 -9.82
C TYR A 88 -5.34 -27.93 -9.53
N THR A 89 -4.53 -28.23 -10.55
CA THR A 89 -3.06 -28.33 -10.44
C THR A 89 -2.32 -27.10 -10.96
N GLY A 90 -3.05 -26.10 -11.43
CA GLY A 90 -2.46 -24.90 -11.98
C GLY A 90 -2.06 -23.84 -10.93
N SER A 91 -1.51 -22.73 -11.41
CA SER A 91 -0.96 -21.67 -10.54
C SER A 91 -2.06 -20.83 -9.87
N VAL A 92 -1.82 -20.47 -8.60
CA VAL A 92 -2.62 -19.47 -7.85
C VAL A 92 -2.70 -18.11 -8.57
N VAL A 93 -1.69 -17.76 -9.40
CA VAL A 93 -1.67 -16.52 -10.19
C VAL A 93 -2.81 -16.52 -11.21
N THR A 94 -3.10 -17.67 -11.83
CA THR A 94 -4.22 -17.82 -12.78
C THR A 94 -5.57 -17.63 -12.06
N VAL A 95 -5.73 -18.24 -10.89
CA VAL A 95 -6.91 -18.04 -10.04
C VAL A 95 -7.07 -16.57 -9.65
N ARG A 96 -5.99 -15.92 -9.23
CA ARG A 96 -6.00 -14.49 -8.87
C ARG A 96 -6.46 -13.60 -10.00
N ARG A 97 -5.97 -13.82 -11.22
CA ARG A 97 -6.40 -13.07 -12.42
C ARG A 97 -7.89 -13.26 -12.70
N TYR A 98 -8.38 -14.49 -12.61
CA TYR A 98 -9.79 -14.78 -12.81
C TYR A 98 -10.65 -14.10 -11.75
N VAL A 99 -10.32 -14.26 -10.47
CA VAL A 99 -11.02 -13.61 -9.35
C VAL A 99 -11.05 -12.09 -9.50
N GLN A 100 -9.95 -11.48 -9.97
CA GLN A 100 -9.93 -10.05 -10.26
C GLN A 100 -10.86 -9.64 -11.42
N SER A 101 -11.04 -10.51 -12.42
CA SER A 101 -11.90 -10.21 -13.57
C SER A 101 -13.41 -10.33 -13.25
N VAL A 102 -13.78 -11.20 -12.30
CA VAL A 102 -15.20 -11.42 -11.92
C VAL A 102 -15.63 -10.60 -10.71
N ARG A 103 -14.70 -10.17 -9.84
CA ARG A 103 -15.04 -9.26 -8.76
C ARG A 103 -15.39 -7.88 -9.33
N PRO A 104 -16.56 -7.33 -8.96
CA PRO A 104 -16.85 -5.95 -9.31
C PRO A 104 -15.73 -5.07 -8.75
N ALA A 105 -15.21 -4.17 -9.59
CA ALA A 105 -14.26 -3.17 -9.15
C ALA A 105 -14.94 -2.35 -8.04
N ARG A 106 -14.53 -2.58 -6.80
CA ARG A 106 -14.91 -1.67 -5.72
C ARG A 106 -14.20 -0.37 -6.03
N GLY A 107 -14.95 0.59 -6.53
CA GLY A 107 -14.48 1.97 -6.64
C GLY A 107 -14.12 2.46 -5.24
N ARG A 108 -12.85 2.29 -4.86
CA ARG A 108 -12.31 3.03 -3.73
C ARG A 108 -12.19 4.45 -4.21
N VAL A 109 -13.14 5.28 -3.84
CA VAL A 109 -12.97 6.73 -3.93
C VAL A 109 -11.88 7.06 -2.91
N TYR A 110 -10.67 7.28 -3.39
CA TYR A 110 -9.60 7.83 -2.56
C TYR A 110 -9.78 9.33 -2.58
N GLN A 111 -10.22 9.89 -1.49
CA GLN A 111 -10.13 11.31 -1.26
C GLN A 111 -8.70 11.58 -0.77
N GLU A 112 -7.87 12.17 -1.60
CA GLU A 112 -6.52 12.52 -1.22
C GLU A 112 -6.57 13.68 -0.22
N VAL A 113 -6.18 13.40 1.03
CA VAL A 113 -6.10 14.44 2.06
C VAL A 113 -4.80 15.21 1.84
N HIS A 114 -4.91 16.45 1.40
CA HIS A 114 -3.78 17.36 1.28
C HIS A 114 -3.48 18.02 2.63
N TYR A 115 -2.19 18.07 2.97
CA TYR A 115 -1.69 18.73 4.17
C TYR A 115 -0.73 19.84 3.79
N GLU A 116 -0.78 20.94 4.52
CA GLU A 116 0.20 22.01 4.43
C GLU A 116 1.48 21.69 5.21
N PRO A 117 2.62 22.34 4.90
CA PRO A 117 3.85 22.23 5.70
C PRO A 117 3.57 22.50 7.19
N ALA A 118 4.15 21.68 8.05
CA ALA A 118 3.99 21.73 9.51
C ALA A 118 2.54 21.65 10.02
N GLN A 119 1.58 21.24 9.20
CA GLN A 119 0.18 21.16 9.60
C GLN A 119 -0.08 20.02 10.57
N ALA A 120 0.39 18.81 10.27
CA ALA A 120 0.09 17.64 11.08
C ALA A 120 1.18 16.58 11.06
N MET A 121 1.24 15.81 12.12
CA MET A 121 2.00 14.56 12.25
C MET A 121 1.05 13.46 12.69
N GLN A 122 1.16 12.29 12.09
CA GLN A 122 0.45 11.08 12.51
C GLN A 122 1.40 10.17 13.28
N VAL A 123 0.88 9.52 14.32
CA VAL A 123 1.61 8.52 15.09
C VAL A 123 0.78 7.26 15.29
N ASP A 124 1.44 6.11 15.20
CA ASP A 124 0.83 4.81 15.44
C ASP A 124 1.84 3.78 15.94
N TRP A 125 1.33 2.71 16.56
CA TRP A 125 2.10 1.58 17.01
C TRP A 125 2.04 0.40 16.03
N GLY A 126 3.19 -0.21 15.77
CA GLY A 126 3.30 -1.49 15.09
C GLY A 126 3.82 -2.59 16.01
N GLU A 127 3.34 -3.82 15.87
CA GLU A 127 3.96 -5.01 16.51
C GLU A 127 4.98 -5.62 15.55
N CYS A 128 6.21 -5.88 16.05
CA CYS A 128 7.35 -6.33 15.25
C CYS A 128 7.87 -7.72 15.68
N GLY A 129 7.01 -8.54 16.27
CA GLY A 129 7.38 -9.88 16.72
C GLY A 129 7.82 -9.93 18.18
N ARG A 130 8.67 -10.89 18.49
CA ARG A 130 9.15 -11.14 19.86
C ARG A 130 10.66 -11.40 19.83
N VAL A 131 11.34 -10.96 20.88
CA VAL A 131 12.78 -11.18 21.08
C VAL A 131 13.04 -11.77 22.43
N ALA A 132 14.15 -12.47 22.57
CA ALA A 132 14.66 -12.92 23.84
C ALA A 132 15.26 -11.73 24.61
N VAL A 133 14.87 -11.56 25.88
CA VAL A 133 15.44 -10.57 26.80
C VAL A 133 15.75 -11.32 28.10
N GLY A 134 17.02 -11.63 28.33
CA GLY A 134 17.42 -12.55 29.39
C GLY A 134 16.73 -13.91 29.19
N ASN A 135 16.09 -14.42 30.24
CA ASN A 135 15.36 -15.70 30.21
C ASN A 135 13.88 -15.59 29.79
N THR A 136 13.44 -14.43 29.27
CA THR A 136 12.04 -14.20 28.90
C THR A 136 11.90 -13.76 27.45
N SER A 137 10.75 -14.08 26.83
CA SER A 137 10.44 -13.58 25.49
C SER A 137 9.50 -12.38 25.60
N ARG A 138 9.91 -11.24 25.06
CA ARG A 138 9.16 -9.98 25.09
C ARG A 138 8.71 -9.56 23.70
N LYS A 139 7.55 -8.92 23.61
CA LYS A 139 7.06 -8.31 22.38
C LYS A 139 7.90 -7.08 22.04
N VAL A 140 8.29 -6.95 20.76
CA VAL A 140 8.86 -5.74 20.21
C VAL A 140 7.76 -4.93 19.55
N SER A 141 7.67 -3.67 19.90
CA SER A 141 6.77 -2.70 19.28
C SER A 141 7.59 -1.61 18.60
N VAL A 142 7.05 -1.00 17.57
CA VAL A 142 7.62 0.17 16.90
C VAL A 142 6.63 1.33 16.99
N LEU A 143 7.08 2.49 17.47
CA LEU A 143 6.37 3.73 17.23
C LEU A 143 6.78 4.26 15.87
N VAL A 144 5.80 4.62 15.05
CA VAL A 144 6.00 5.28 13.76
C VAL A 144 5.36 6.66 13.82
N ALA A 145 6.16 7.70 13.61
CA ALA A 145 5.70 9.08 13.51
C ALA A 145 5.98 9.60 12.09
N VAL A 146 4.97 10.16 11.44
CA VAL A 146 5.04 10.62 10.04
C VAL A 146 4.55 12.05 9.92
N LEU A 147 5.38 12.95 9.39
CA LEU A 147 4.92 14.27 8.98
C LEU A 147 4.00 14.16 7.77
N CYS A 148 2.76 14.64 7.88
CA CYS A 148 1.74 14.40 6.87
C CYS A 148 2.04 15.06 5.52
N TYR A 149 2.73 16.19 5.49
CA TYR A 149 3.12 16.88 4.26
C TYR A 149 4.33 16.21 3.58
N SER A 150 5.48 16.20 4.27
CA SER A 150 6.76 15.75 3.69
C SER A 150 6.91 14.23 3.62
N ARG A 151 6.02 13.48 4.29
CA ARG A 151 6.09 12.03 4.48
C ARG A 151 7.36 11.57 5.22
N MET A 152 8.13 12.51 5.77
CA MET A 152 9.29 12.20 6.60
C MET A 152 8.84 11.35 7.78
N THR A 153 9.56 10.26 8.02
CA THR A 153 9.16 9.23 8.97
C THR A 153 10.23 9.06 10.04
N TYR A 154 9.81 8.99 11.28
CA TYR A 154 10.61 8.56 12.43
C TYR A 154 10.10 7.23 12.93
N ILE A 155 11.00 6.32 13.29
CA ILE A 155 10.66 5.03 13.90
C ILE A 155 11.50 4.82 15.15
N GLU A 156 10.89 4.24 16.19
CA GLU A 156 11.59 3.85 17.41
C GLU A 156 11.05 2.52 17.94
N PHE A 157 11.93 1.56 18.20
CA PHE A 157 11.54 0.26 18.74
C PHE A 157 11.54 0.30 20.26
N THR A 158 10.54 -0.38 20.85
CA THR A 158 10.36 -0.47 22.29
C THR A 158 9.90 -1.87 22.71
N LEU A 159 10.12 -2.21 23.97
CA LEU A 159 9.60 -3.43 24.58
C LEU A 159 8.27 -3.22 25.32
N SER A 160 7.69 -2.01 25.22
CA SER A 160 6.46 -1.65 25.91
C SER A 160 5.73 -0.54 25.15
N GLN A 161 4.40 -0.57 25.17
CA GLN A 161 3.53 0.50 24.63
C GLN A 161 2.89 1.32 25.76
N ARG A 162 3.51 1.36 26.95
CA ARG A 162 2.98 2.13 28.08
C ARG A 162 3.10 3.63 27.83
N LYS A 163 2.32 4.43 28.55
CA LYS A 163 2.27 5.90 28.42
C LYS A 163 3.65 6.54 28.45
N ALA A 164 4.49 6.18 29.42
CA ALA A 164 5.83 6.74 29.54
C ALA A 164 6.69 6.51 28.30
N GLU A 165 6.64 5.28 27.72
CA GLU A 165 7.35 4.96 26.48
C GLU A 165 6.78 5.74 25.30
N PHE A 166 5.45 5.86 25.22
CA PHE A 166 4.80 6.63 24.16
C PHE A 166 5.24 8.10 24.17
N TYR A 167 5.24 8.73 25.35
CA TYR A 167 5.63 10.14 25.48
C TYR A 167 7.11 10.35 25.20
N ARG A 168 7.95 9.42 25.64
CA ARG A 168 9.39 9.45 25.37
C ARG A 168 9.68 9.34 23.85
N CYS A 169 9.08 8.37 23.20
CA CYS A 169 9.24 8.20 21.74
C CYS A 169 8.69 9.40 20.95
N LEU A 170 7.61 10.01 21.41
CA LEU A 170 7.06 11.22 20.80
C LEU A 170 7.99 12.42 20.92
N ALA A 171 8.61 12.62 22.11
CA ALA A 171 9.62 13.65 22.31
C ALA A 171 10.83 13.44 21.37
N HIS A 172 11.35 12.22 21.28
CA HIS A 172 12.44 11.87 20.36
C HIS A 172 12.06 12.11 18.89
N ALA A 173 10.82 11.81 18.50
CA ALA A 173 10.35 12.09 17.15
C ALA A 173 10.37 13.60 16.84
N LEU A 174 9.91 14.43 17.78
CA LEU A 174 9.91 15.90 17.64
C LEU A 174 11.34 16.46 17.59
N GLU A 175 12.25 15.93 18.41
CA GLU A 175 13.68 16.26 18.35
C GLU A 175 14.29 15.89 16.99
N PHE A 176 13.99 14.68 16.48
CA PHE A 176 14.43 14.23 15.16
C PHE A 176 13.92 15.15 14.04
N PHE A 177 12.65 15.55 14.06
CA PHE A 177 12.10 16.48 13.08
C PHE A 177 12.64 17.92 13.27
N GLY A 178 13.07 18.26 14.48
CA GLY A 178 13.59 19.58 14.86
C GLY A 178 12.50 20.66 14.88
N ALA A 179 11.24 20.27 14.93
CA ALA A 179 10.08 21.17 15.01
C ALA A 179 8.84 20.41 15.47
N SER A 180 7.85 21.13 16.04
CA SER A 180 6.54 20.61 16.36
C SER A 180 5.53 20.99 15.27
N PRO A 181 4.73 20.05 14.76
CA PRO A 181 3.60 20.37 13.87
C PRO A 181 2.46 21.01 14.64
N ARG A 182 1.54 21.68 13.94
CA ARG A 182 0.36 22.28 14.56
C ARG A 182 -0.61 21.26 15.16
N ALA A 183 -0.68 20.06 14.59
CA ALA A 183 -1.56 19.00 15.05
C ALA A 183 -0.84 17.66 15.19
N LEU A 184 -1.23 16.90 16.22
CA LEU A 184 -0.82 15.52 16.45
C LEU A 184 -2.04 14.61 16.28
N ILE A 185 -2.02 13.78 15.25
CA ILE A 185 -3.10 12.84 14.92
C ILE A 185 -2.76 11.47 15.48
N VAL A 186 -3.67 10.91 16.30
CA VAL A 186 -3.54 9.59 16.92
C VAL A 186 -4.71 8.68 16.54
N ASP A 187 -4.45 7.40 16.25
CA ASP A 187 -5.49 6.43 16.00
C ASP A 187 -5.97 5.77 17.30
N ASN A 188 -6.89 6.43 18.02
CA ASN A 188 -7.54 5.90 19.22
C ASN A 188 -6.60 5.14 20.18
N LEU A 189 -5.35 5.58 20.28
CA LEU A 189 -4.35 4.98 21.15
C LEU A 189 -4.79 5.09 22.61
N LYS A 190 -4.92 3.97 23.30
CA LYS A 190 -5.29 3.93 24.74
C LYS A 190 -4.35 4.72 25.63
N THR A 191 -3.15 5.02 25.15
CA THR A 191 -2.16 5.87 25.84
C THR A 191 -2.44 7.36 25.71
N ALA A 192 -3.22 7.77 24.70
CA ALA A 192 -3.59 9.15 24.42
C ALA A 192 -5.09 9.41 24.69
N VAL A 193 -5.97 8.47 24.31
CA VAL A 193 -7.42 8.61 24.35
C VAL A 193 -8.02 7.74 25.46
N ILE A 194 -8.81 8.34 26.34
CA ILE A 194 -9.56 7.64 27.41
C ILE A 194 -10.78 6.96 26.79
N ASN A 195 -11.59 7.73 26.05
CA ASN A 195 -12.81 7.28 25.40
C ASN A 195 -13.17 8.21 24.21
N GLY A 196 -14.17 7.79 23.42
CA GLY A 196 -14.61 8.55 22.26
C GLY A 196 -13.70 8.37 21.05
N SER A 197 -13.98 9.12 19.98
CA SER A 197 -13.20 9.17 18.73
C SER A 197 -13.53 10.47 17.98
N GLY A 198 -12.65 10.91 17.06
CA GLY A 198 -12.86 12.14 16.33
C GLY A 198 -13.03 13.34 17.28
N ARG A 199 -14.04 14.17 17.02
CA ARG A 199 -14.33 15.37 17.81
C ARG A 199 -14.83 15.08 19.23
N ALA A 200 -15.36 13.87 19.48
CA ALA A 200 -15.85 13.45 20.78
C ALA A 200 -14.78 12.71 21.61
N ALA A 201 -13.54 12.71 21.18
CA ALA A 201 -12.45 12.05 21.89
C ALA A 201 -12.13 12.79 23.19
N CYS A 202 -12.05 12.02 24.29
CA CYS A 202 -11.55 12.49 25.58
C CYS A 202 -10.11 12.00 25.75
N PHE A 203 -9.19 12.92 25.86
CA PHE A 203 -7.76 12.62 25.97
C PHE A 203 -7.31 12.53 27.43
N HIS A 204 -6.24 11.79 27.68
CA HIS A 204 -5.60 11.78 28.99
C HIS A 204 -5.02 13.17 29.33
N PRO A 205 -5.18 13.66 30.59
CA PRO A 205 -4.63 14.97 30.98
C PRO A 205 -3.15 15.12 30.75
N GLU A 206 -2.36 14.05 31.01
CA GLU A 206 -0.92 14.02 30.76
C GLU A 206 -0.58 14.18 29.27
N PHE A 207 -1.41 13.60 28.38
CA PHE A 207 -1.25 13.75 26.94
C PHE A 207 -1.59 15.16 26.47
N LEU A 208 -2.64 15.76 27.02
CA LEU A 208 -2.97 17.16 26.78
C LEU A 208 -1.86 18.09 27.25
N ALA A 209 -1.28 17.84 28.43
CA ALA A 209 -0.16 18.62 28.94
C ALA A 209 1.07 18.52 28.02
N LEU A 210 1.37 17.32 27.51
CA LEU A 210 2.46 17.13 26.55
C LEU A 210 2.18 17.88 25.24
N CYS A 211 0.97 17.78 24.69
CA CYS A 211 0.57 18.53 23.50
C CYS A 211 0.64 20.04 23.72
N GLY A 212 0.22 20.51 24.90
CA GLY A 212 0.32 21.92 25.29
C GLY A 212 1.78 22.41 25.36
N TYR A 213 2.66 21.61 25.96
CA TYR A 213 4.09 21.93 26.03
C TYR A 213 4.72 22.12 24.64
N TYR A 214 4.37 21.27 23.67
CA TYR A 214 4.86 21.34 22.30
C TYR A 214 3.98 22.20 21.37
N CYS A 215 2.98 22.92 21.90
CA CYS A 215 2.03 23.74 21.14
C CYS A 215 1.32 22.98 20.01
N MET A 216 0.96 21.72 20.23
CA MET A 216 0.26 20.87 19.28
C MET A 216 -1.20 20.69 19.66
N GLN A 217 -2.11 20.67 18.67
CA GLN A 217 -3.50 20.28 18.86
C GLN A 217 -3.62 18.75 18.75
N PRO A 218 -4.10 18.04 19.79
CA PRO A 218 -4.37 16.61 19.68
C PRO A 218 -5.62 16.36 18.85
N ILE A 219 -5.55 15.41 17.91
CA ILE A 219 -6.67 14.98 17.06
C ILE A 219 -6.75 13.46 17.13
N ALA A 220 -7.91 12.91 17.52
CA ALA A 220 -8.16 11.47 17.40
C ALA A 220 -8.84 11.17 16.06
N CYS A 221 -8.44 10.10 15.40
CA CYS A 221 -9.11 9.63 14.19
C CYS A 221 -10.54 9.21 14.50
N GLU A 222 -11.45 9.37 13.55
CA GLU A 222 -12.78 8.83 13.63
C GLU A 222 -12.77 7.31 13.46
N LYS A 223 -13.71 6.63 14.13
CA LYS A 223 -13.90 5.19 13.90
C LYS A 223 -14.36 4.98 12.46
N ARG A 224 -13.70 4.11 11.71
CA ARG A 224 -13.99 3.77 10.31
C ARG A 224 -13.66 4.86 9.29
N ASP A 225 -12.77 5.80 9.61
CA ASP A 225 -12.20 6.71 8.62
C ASP A 225 -10.84 6.17 8.13
N PRO A 226 -10.81 5.38 7.02
CA PRO A 226 -9.57 4.82 6.49
C PRO A 226 -8.70 5.88 5.80
N GLU A 227 -9.26 7.04 5.46
CA GLU A 227 -8.54 8.09 4.72
C GLU A 227 -7.59 8.85 5.64
N SER A 228 -8.05 9.18 6.85
CA SER A 228 -7.21 9.85 7.86
C SER A 228 -6.07 8.97 8.39
N LYS A 229 -6.19 7.64 8.28
CA LYS A 229 -5.21 6.66 8.81
C LYS A 229 -4.18 6.20 7.78
N GLY A 230 -4.45 6.37 6.49
CA GLY A 230 -3.71 5.74 5.40
C GLY A 230 -2.21 6.01 5.39
N ILE A 231 -1.78 7.18 5.89
CA ILE A 231 -0.37 7.60 5.83
C ILE A 231 0.49 6.79 6.81
N VAL A 232 0.13 6.77 8.09
CA VAL A 232 0.91 6.08 9.13
C VAL A 232 0.75 4.56 9.02
N GLU A 233 -0.44 4.04 8.71
CA GLU A 233 -0.64 2.60 8.47
C GLU A 233 0.22 2.07 7.32
N ALA A 234 0.34 2.82 6.23
CA ALA A 234 1.21 2.47 5.12
C ALA A 234 2.68 2.37 5.57
N LYS A 235 3.13 3.30 6.43
CA LYS A 235 4.51 3.29 6.97
C LYS A 235 4.73 2.19 7.99
N VAL A 236 3.78 1.91 8.88
CA VAL A 236 3.84 0.74 9.79
C VAL A 236 3.93 -0.55 8.98
N ARG A 237 3.14 -0.68 7.91
CA ARG A 237 3.20 -1.83 7.00
C ARG A 237 4.54 -1.91 6.28
N TYR A 238 5.06 -0.79 5.81
CA TYR A 238 6.39 -0.73 5.18
C TYR A 238 7.48 -1.20 6.14
N VAL A 239 7.52 -0.73 7.39
CA VAL A 239 8.49 -1.19 8.40
C VAL A 239 8.40 -2.70 8.58
N LYS A 240 7.19 -3.26 8.74
CA LYS A 240 7.01 -4.70 8.93
C LYS A 240 7.44 -5.53 7.73
N HIS A 241 7.08 -5.13 6.52
CA HIS A 241 7.24 -5.95 5.32
C HIS A 241 8.53 -5.71 4.55
N ASN A 242 9.14 -4.55 4.67
CA ASN A 242 10.36 -4.21 3.93
C ASN A 242 11.58 -4.00 4.83
N ALA A 243 11.38 -3.40 6.00
CA ALA A 243 12.51 -3.15 6.90
C ALA A 243 12.87 -4.37 7.78
N LEU A 244 11.87 -5.14 8.20
CA LEU A 244 12.05 -6.28 9.11
C LEU A 244 11.91 -7.65 8.44
N ALA A 245 11.10 -7.76 7.38
CA ALA A 245 10.87 -9.04 6.70
C ALA A 245 12.16 -9.59 6.09
N GLY A 246 12.42 -10.88 6.32
CA GLY A 246 13.63 -11.57 5.84
C GLY A 246 14.88 -11.36 6.69
N ARG A 247 14.81 -10.57 7.78
CA ARG A 247 15.93 -10.30 8.68
C ARG A 247 15.83 -11.00 10.04
N GLY A 248 15.04 -12.08 10.13
CA GLY A 248 14.82 -12.80 11.38
C GLY A 248 16.10 -13.30 12.06
N ASP A 249 17.12 -13.64 11.26
CA ASP A 249 18.41 -14.09 11.75
C ASP A 249 19.32 -12.92 12.22
N GLU A 250 19.07 -11.71 11.72
CA GLU A 250 19.83 -10.49 12.08
C GLU A 250 19.24 -9.78 13.30
N LEU A 251 17.92 -9.92 13.53
CA LEU A 251 17.16 -9.20 14.55
C LEU A 251 16.77 -10.14 15.70
N VAL A 252 17.76 -10.72 16.36
CA VAL A 252 17.57 -11.70 17.44
C VAL A 252 17.43 -11.03 18.81
N ARG A 253 18.13 -9.91 19.03
CA ARG A 253 18.14 -9.16 20.28
C ARG A 253 17.50 -7.80 20.12
N PHE A 254 17.06 -7.20 21.22
CA PHE A 254 16.42 -5.87 21.16
C PHE A 254 17.40 -4.78 20.69
N GLU A 255 18.68 -4.90 21.01
CA GLU A 255 19.73 -3.98 20.59
C GLU A 255 19.86 -3.91 19.07
N ASP A 256 19.62 -5.01 18.37
CA ASP A 256 19.65 -5.08 16.89
C ASP A 256 18.56 -4.17 16.29
N TYR A 257 17.35 -4.19 16.86
CA TYR A 257 16.26 -3.30 16.44
C TYR A 257 16.57 -1.83 16.72
N VAL A 258 17.18 -1.52 17.87
CA VAL A 258 17.56 -0.15 18.22
C VAL A 258 18.62 0.38 17.26
N GLY A 259 19.57 -0.46 16.86
CA GLY A 259 20.60 -0.12 15.88
C GLY A 259 20.06 0.13 14.47
N PHE A 260 18.91 -0.45 14.15
CA PHE A 260 18.27 -0.34 12.84
C PHE A 260 17.44 0.95 12.67
N ALA A 261 16.93 1.53 13.76
CA ALA A 261 16.14 2.77 13.68
C ALA A 261 17.02 3.96 13.23
N PRO A 262 16.53 4.82 12.32
CA PRO A 262 17.30 5.97 11.85
C PRO A 262 17.62 6.92 13.04
N ARG A 263 18.90 7.18 13.26
CA ARG A 263 19.38 8.03 14.36
C ARG A 263 19.52 9.49 13.98
N SER A 264 19.41 9.81 12.68
CA SER A 264 19.55 11.18 12.18
C SER A 264 18.73 11.42 10.91
N ARG A 265 18.47 12.70 10.60
CA ARG A 265 17.83 13.10 9.33
C ARG A 265 18.61 12.64 8.10
N ARG A 266 19.93 12.51 8.18
CA ARG A 266 20.79 12.06 7.08
C ARG A 266 20.64 10.57 6.78
N ASP A 267 20.30 9.78 7.78
CA ASP A 267 20.09 8.34 7.62
C ASP A 267 18.77 8.02 6.91
N CYS A 268 17.72 8.84 7.12
CA CYS A 268 16.45 8.74 6.39
C CYS A 268 16.59 9.01 4.89
N GLN A 269 17.42 9.99 4.49
CA GLN A 269 17.58 10.36 3.08
C GLN A 269 18.35 9.30 2.27
N ARG A 270 19.11 8.41 2.92
CA ARG A 270 19.83 7.31 2.27
C ARG A 270 19.00 6.06 2.05
N GLN A 271 17.85 5.94 2.70
CA GLN A 271 16.96 4.77 2.55
C GLN A 271 15.90 4.96 1.43
N ASP A 272 15.69 6.19 0.98
CA ASP A 272 14.76 6.54 -0.10
C ASP A 272 15.47 6.77 -1.45
N ALA A 273 16.78 6.57 -1.55
CA ALA A 273 17.61 6.61 -2.75
C ALA A 273 18.01 5.21 -3.21
#